data_d3ba539c975f255a2e2e5854d8cd2d0a
#
_entry.id   d3ba539c975f255a2e2e5854d8cd2d0a
#
_cell.length_a   1.000
_cell.length_b   1.000
_cell.length_c   1.000
_cell.angle_alpha   90.00
_cell.angle_beta   90.00
_cell.angle_gamma   90.00
#
_symmetry.space_group_name_H-M   'P 1'
#
loop_
_entity.id
_entity.type
_entity.pdbx_description
1 polymer ?
#
loop_
_entity_poly.entity_id
_entity_poly.type
_entity_poly.pdbx_seq_one_letter_code
_entity_poly.pdbx_strand_id
1 'polypeptide(L)'
;MENQGHVYTYRHDEDGRRDAKYLNDQLVEAYQWLDFVRLGAFHDGRMGYEFGYGDNERLPSTMGREDGAVLALHYDQVGSLRVVADAYGNVIKEVLYDPFGGIIADTNPGLRVPIGFAGGLHDRDLWFVRFGWRNYDTFTGRWTAPAPIGDRGGDPDWYGYCLDDPVNGVDPLGLASKKYAGADSEAGLFFKIGGLQYANDKEELDVLDQDGQTRKRSKTTSGKPGVKDHTLKNKGPIPPGEYGLLPKDITKNKWHQPLFGDWGDYKVPLKATGQTELHERSDFFLHGGKVPGTQGCVDMGSGDRELFPLLEKQKGEIRFKAK
;
A
#
# COMPACT_ATOMS: atom_id res chain seq x y z
N MET A 1 -9.24 15.58 17.51
CA MET A 1 -9.80 14.75 18.61
C MET A 1 -9.24 15.26 19.92
N GLU A 2 -10.01 15.23 20.98
CA GLU A 2 -9.62 15.74 22.29
C GLU A 2 -9.62 14.61 23.31
N ASN A 3 -8.58 14.52 24.14
CA ASN A 3 -8.47 13.58 25.23
C ASN A 3 -7.78 14.27 26.41
N GLN A 4 -8.45 14.31 27.57
CA GLN A 4 -7.94 14.94 28.82
C GLN A 4 -7.44 16.39 28.63
N GLY A 5 -8.11 17.18 27.78
CA GLY A 5 -7.70 18.56 27.47
C GLY A 5 -6.56 18.71 26.45
N HIS A 6 -6.10 17.60 25.86
CA HIS A 6 -5.15 17.58 24.76
C HIS A 6 -5.86 17.50 23.41
N VAL A 7 -5.47 18.36 22.47
CA VAL A 7 -6.01 18.37 21.10
C VAL A 7 -5.06 17.62 20.18
N TYR A 8 -5.51 16.47 19.65
CA TYR A 8 -4.76 15.70 18.67
C TYR A 8 -5.26 16.01 17.26
N THR A 9 -4.34 16.36 16.36
CA THR A 9 -4.62 16.57 14.94
C THR A 9 -3.73 15.69 14.08
N TYR A 10 -4.22 15.34 12.90
CA TYR A 10 -3.53 14.46 11.98
C TYR A 10 -3.42 15.09 10.62
N ARG A 11 -2.26 14.98 10.01
CA ARG A 11 -2.07 15.27 8.60
C ARG A 11 -2.10 13.95 7.81
N HIS A 12 -2.62 14.02 6.60
CA HIS A 12 -2.67 12.91 5.67
C HIS A 12 -1.99 13.34 4.37
N ASP A 13 -1.30 12.39 3.73
CA ASP A 13 -0.75 12.59 2.40
C ASP A 13 -1.83 12.57 1.31
N GLU A 14 -1.40 12.73 0.05
CA GLU A 14 -2.31 12.76 -1.12
C GLU A 14 -3.09 11.46 -1.32
N ASP A 15 -2.57 10.34 -0.82
CA ASP A 15 -3.22 9.02 -0.86
C ASP A 15 -4.15 8.75 0.35
N GLY A 16 -4.28 9.74 1.27
CA GLY A 16 -5.09 9.62 2.48
C GLY A 16 -4.44 8.81 3.61
N ARG A 17 -3.14 8.50 3.51
CA ARG A 17 -2.40 7.84 4.59
C ARG A 17 -1.99 8.88 5.63
N ARG A 18 -2.08 8.52 6.92
CA ARG A 18 -1.61 9.39 8.00
C ARG A 18 -0.09 9.55 7.89
N ASP A 19 0.41 10.76 7.68
CA ASP A 19 1.83 11.08 7.59
C ASP A 19 2.36 11.85 8.79
N ALA A 20 1.49 12.45 9.62
CA ALA A 20 1.90 13.12 10.85
C ALA A 20 0.79 13.15 11.90
N LYS A 21 1.22 13.23 13.18
CA LYS A 21 0.37 13.44 14.36
C LYS A 21 0.89 14.64 15.12
N TYR A 22 -0.02 15.50 15.54
CA TYR A 22 0.26 16.69 16.32
C TYR A 22 -0.48 16.64 17.65
N LEU A 23 0.14 17.16 18.69
CA LEU A 23 -0.45 17.43 19.99
C LEU A 23 -0.39 18.92 20.25
N ASN A 24 -1.55 19.59 20.38
CA ASN A 24 -1.63 21.05 20.57
C ASN A 24 -0.75 21.80 19.54
N ASP A 25 -0.87 21.43 18.26
CA ASP A 25 -0.13 21.95 17.10
C ASP A 25 1.38 21.64 17.08
N GLN A 26 1.90 20.88 18.04
CA GLN A 26 3.29 20.42 18.02
C GLN A 26 3.36 19.03 17.37
N LEU A 27 4.27 18.85 16.41
CA LEU A 27 4.52 17.55 15.78
C LEU A 27 5.08 16.58 16.83
N VAL A 28 4.39 15.46 17.04
CA VAL A 28 4.79 14.42 18.01
C VAL A 28 5.11 13.09 17.35
N GLU A 29 4.54 12.79 16.19
CA GLU A 29 4.87 11.59 15.42
C GLU A 29 4.84 11.89 13.92
N ALA A 30 5.75 11.27 13.16
CA ALA A 30 5.77 11.32 11.71
C ALA A 30 5.90 9.92 11.12
N TYR A 31 5.28 9.69 9.96
CA TYR A 31 5.16 8.38 9.34
C TYR A 31 5.52 8.46 7.86
N GLN A 32 6.32 7.52 7.40
CA GLN A 32 6.64 7.36 5.98
C GLN A 32 6.21 5.98 5.51
N TRP A 33 5.39 5.91 4.49
CA TRP A 33 4.79 4.68 3.99
C TRP A 33 5.53 4.14 2.76
N LEU A 34 5.73 2.83 2.72
CA LEU A 34 6.20 2.11 1.52
C LEU A 34 5.06 1.91 0.51
N ASP A 35 3.86 1.62 1.04
CA ASP A 35 2.63 1.48 0.28
C ASP A 35 1.43 1.83 1.17
N PHE A 36 0.23 1.43 0.79
CA PHE A 36 -1.00 1.80 1.52
C PHE A 36 -1.12 1.17 2.92
N VAL A 37 -0.36 0.10 3.22
CA VAL A 37 -0.44 -0.64 4.49
C VAL A 37 0.90 -0.83 5.17
N ARG A 38 2.03 -0.78 4.43
CA ARG A 38 3.36 -1.00 4.99
C ARG A 38 4.04 0.32 5.33
N LEU A 39 4.40 0.46 6.60
CA LEU A 39 5.13 1.60 7.12
C LEU A 39 6.63 1.43 6.88
N GLY A 40 7.28 2.38 6.20
CA GLY A 40 8.72 2.35 5.93
C GLY A 40 9.56 2.94 7.05
N ALA A 41 9.11 4.08 7.58
CA ALA A 41 9.79 4.75 8.68
C ALA A 41 8.80 5.45 9.62
N PHE A 42 9.27 5.67 10.84
CA PHE A 42 8.52 6.29 11.92
C PHE A 42 9.46 7.18 12.75
N HIS A 43 8.94 8.32 13.20
CA HIS A 43 9.61 9.18 14.17
C HIS A 43 8.67 9.46 15.34
N ASP A 44 9.10 9.18 16.57
CA ASP A 44 8.28 9.30 17.78
C ASP A 44 8.38 10.65 18.50
N GLY A 45 8.87 11.67 17.78
CA GLY A 45 9.18 12.99 18.34
C GLY A 45 10.56 13.10 18.95
N ARG A 46 11.27 11.99 19.17
CA ARG A 46 12.59 11.94 19.80
C ARG A 46 13.60 11.16 18.95
N MET A 47 13.17 10.07 18.32
CA MET A 47 14.03 9.14 17.61
C MET A 47 13.37 8.66 16.33
N GLY A 48 14.18 8.47 15.30
CA GLY A 48 13.77 7.87 14.03
C GLY A 48 13.96 6.36 14.01
N TYR A 49 13.06 5.70 13.31
CA TYR A 49 13.03 4.24 13.13
C TYR A 49 12.75 3.88 11.68
N GLU A 50 13.40 2.84 11.19
CA GLU A 50 13.15 2.24 9.87
C GLU A 50 12.67 0.80 10.03
N PHE A 51 11.70 0.39 9.23
CA PHE A 51 11.14 -0.95 9.27
C PHE A 51 11.70 -1.85 8.18
N GLY A 52 12.20 -3.04 8.59
CA GLY A 52 12.65 -4.08 7.66
C GLY A 52 11.59 -5.18 7.52
N TYR A 53 11.35 -5.57 6.26
CA TYR A 53 10.37 -6.57 5.88
C TYR A 53 11.06 -7.76 5.22
N GLY A 54 10.57 -8.96 5.46
CA GLY A 54 10.91 -10.12 4.64
C GLY A 54 10.26 -10.04 3.26
N ASP A 55 10.64 -10.96 2.37
CA ASP A 55 10.07 -11.03 1.03
C ASP A 55 8.55 -11.29 1.12
N ASN A 56 7.77 -10.38 0.52
CA ASN A 56 6.31 -10.45 0.47
C ASN A 56 5.58 -10.36 1.82
N GLU A 57 6.21 -9.93 2.89
CA GLU A 57 5.57 -9.79 4.20
C GLU A 57 4.81 -8.46 4.32
N ARG A 58 3.65 -8.52 4.96
CA ARG A 58 2.85 -7.34 5.32
C ARG A 58 3.41 -6.65 6.57
N LEU A 59 3.92 -7.44 7.51
CA LEU A 59 4.42 -6.98 8.80
C LEU A 59 5.94 -6.89 8.78
N PRO A 60 6.54 -5.86 9.38
CA PRO A 60 7.98 -5.78 9.47
C PRO A 60 8.50 -6.79 10.49
N SER A 61 9.57 -7.46 10.17
CA SER A 61 10.26 -8.36 11.09
C SER A 61 11.28 -7.62 11.96
N THR A 62 11.72 -6.44 11.54
CA THR A 62 12.71 -5.64 12.27
C THR A 62 12.34 -4.15 12.31
N MET A 63 12.85 -3.47 13.33
CA MET A 63 12.82 -2.03 13.50
C MET A 63 14.22 -1.52 13.83
N GLY A 64 14.88 -0.90 12.85
CA GLY A 64 16.16 -0.23 13.02
C GLY A 64 16.00 1.14 13.65
N ARG A 65 16.81 1.50 14.63
CA ARG A 65 16.85 2.82 15.24
C ARG A 65 17.95 3.66 14.61
N GLU A 66 17.81 4.96 14.60
CA GLU A 66 18.82 5.88 14.03
C GLU A 66 20.18 5.81 14.77
N ASP A 67 20.22 5.33 16.03
CA ASP A 67 21.45 5.08 16.80
C ASP A 67 22.15 3.76 16.43
N GLY A 68 21.64 3.04 15.42
CA GLY A 68 22.18 1.79 14.90
C GLY A 68 21.69 0.51 15.60
N ALA A 69 20.86 0.63 16.62
CA ALA A 69 20.27 -0.56 17.25
C ALA A 69 19.20 -1.17 16.34
N VAL A 70 19.16 -2.50 16.27
CA VAL A 70 18.13 -3.24 15.53
C VAL A 70 17.33 -4.08 16.51
N LEU A 71 16.01 -3.96 16.41
CA LEU A 71 15.03 -4.66 17.22
C LEU A 71 14.28 -5.68 16.37
N ALA A 72 14.07 -6.88 16.89
CA ALA A 72 13.23 -7.89 16.26
C ALA A 72 11.77 -7.73 16.72
N LEU A 73 10.84 -7.84 15.80
CA LEU A 73 9.40 -7.70 16.03
C LEU A 73 8.71 -9.06 15.84
N HIS A 74 7.93 -9.47 16.84
CA HIS A 74 7.23 -10.75 16.83
C HIS A 74 5.73 -10.54 17.01
N TYR A 75 4.95 -11.25 16.22
CA TYR A 75 3.50 -11.07 16.11
C TYR A 75 2.76 -12.38 16.41
N ASP A 76 1.51 -12.25 16.81
CA ASP A 76 0.60 -13.39 16.85
C ASP A 76 0.03 -13.73 15.47
N GLN A 77 -0.85 -14.72 15.45
CA GLN A 77 -1.45 -15.24 14.20
C GLN A 77 -2.24 -14.22 13.39
N VAL A 78 -2.85 -13.20 14.01
CA VAL A 78 -3.58 -12.15 13.31
C VAL A 78 -2.69 -10.94 12.99
N GLY A 79 -1.45 -10.96 13.43
CA GLY A 79 -0.46 -9.92 13.18
C GLY A 79 -0.41 -8.83 14.23
N SER A 80 -0.92 -9.08 15.44
CA SER A 80 -0.75 -8.14 16.55
C SER A 80 0.64 -8.25 17.13
N LEU A 81 1.32 -7.12 17.34
CA LEU A 81 2.66 -7.08 17.93
C LEU A 81 2.61 -7.63 19.35
N ARG A 82 3.36 -8.69 19.62
CA ARG A 82 3.42 -9.35 20.93
C ARG A 82 4.71 -9.10 21.67
N VAL A 83 5.84 -9.16 20.97
CA VAL A 83 7.16 -9.08 21.57
C VAL A 83 8.09 -8.22 20.72
N VAL A 84 8.89 -7.40 21.37
CA VAL A 84 10.06 -6.73 20.78
C VAL A 84 11.28 -7.23 21.50
N ALA A 85 12.27 -7.73 20.78
CA ALA A 85 13.54 -8.21 21.31
C ALA A 85 14.72 -7.39 20.76
N ASP A 86 15.80 -7.34 21.54
CA ASP A 86 17.05 -6.76 21.07
C ASP A 86 17.84 -7.75 20.17
N ALA A 87 19.00 -7.33 19.66
CA ALA A 87 19.85 -8.14 18.79
C ALA A 87 20.45 -9.38 19.51
N TYR A 88 20.34 -9.44 20.83
CA TYR A 88 20.81 -10.58 21.64
C TYR A 88 19.68 -11.55 22.00
N GLY A 89 18.44 -11.23 21.57
CA GLY A 89 17.26 -12.04 21.90
C GLY A 89 16.63 -11.72 23.25
N ASN A 90 17.09 -10.67 23.96
CA ASN A 90 16.43 -10.25 25.19
C ASN A 90 15.11 -9.55 24.88
N VAL A 91 14.07 -9.96 25.58
CA VAL A 91 12.75 -9.31 25.46
C VAL A 91 12.79 -7.93 26.11
N ILE A 92 12.58 -6.87 25.34
CA ILE A 92 12.58 -5.47 25.82
C ILE A 92 11.18 -4.89 25.91
N LYS A 93 10.20 -5.53 25.30
CA LYS A 93 8.79 -5.13 25.35
C LYS A 93 7.90 -6.33 25.06
N GLU A 94 6.84 -6.45 25.84
CA GLU A 94 5.72 -7.37 25.59
C GLU A 94 4.41 -6.59 25.60
N VAL A 95 3.51 -6.96 24.71
CA VAL A 95 2.17 -6.35 24.62
C VAL A 95 1.11 -7.46 24.65
N LEU A 96 0.18 -7.35 25.57
CA LEU A 96 -0.99 -8.21 25.65
C LEU A 96 -2.24 -7.44 25.25
N TYR A 97 -3.00 -7.97 24.30
CA TYR A 97 -4.26 -7.42 23.86
C TYR A 97 -5.42 -8.32 24.29
N ASP A 98 -6.59 -7.70 24.51
CA ASP A 98 -7.85 -8.42 24.49
C ASP A 98 -8.20 -8.87 23.04
N PRO A 99 -9.23 -9.67 22.82
CA PRO A 99 -9.60 -10.14 21.48
C PRO A 99 -9.90 -9.00 20.48
N PHE A 100 -10.33 -7.84 20.95
CA PHE A 100 -10.69 -6.69 20.12
C PHE A 100 -9.59 -5.61 20.05
N GLY A 101 -8.38 -5.91 20.54
CA GLY A 101 -7.23 -5.03 20.39
C GLY A 101 -7.04 -4.00 21.50
N GLY A 102 -7.86 -4.05 22.55
CA GLY A 102 -7.62 -3.29 23.77
C GLY A 102 -6.33 -3.77 24.45
N ILE A 103 -5.43 -2.83 24.81
CA ILE A 103 -4.17 -3.19 25.47
C ILE A 103 -4.45 -3.53 26.93
N ILE A 104 -4.26 -4.80 27.31
CA ILE A 104 -4.35 -5.28 28.70
C ILE A 104 -3.05 -4.97 29.45
N ALA A 105 -1.89 -5.20 28.82
CA ALA A 105 -0.59 -4.95 29.41
C ALA A 105 0.44 -4.54 28.33
N ASP A 106 1.32 -3.63 28.72
CA ASP A 106 2.48 -3.20 27.93
C ASP A 106 3.65 -3.02 28.90
N THR A 107 4.67 -3.87 28.82
CA THR A 107 5.79 -3.88 29.75
C THR A 107 6.76 -2.71 29.54
N ASN A 108 6.71 -2.06 28.37
CA ASN A 108 7.58 -0.91 28.06
C ASN A 108 6.82 0.12 27.19
N PRO A 109 5.91 0.91 27.79
CA PRO A 109 5.14 1.90 27.05
C PRO A 109 5.99 3.06 26.50
N GLY A 110 7.19 3.27 27.05
CA GLY A 110 8.14 4.28 26.57
C GLY A 110 8.76 3.96 25.21
N LEU A 111 8.89 2.67 24.87
CA LEU A 111 9.27 2.26 23.52
C LEU A 111 8.03 2.26 22.63
N ARG A 112 7.88 3.30 21.82
CA ARG A 112 6.76 3.42 20.89
C ARG A 112 7.01 2.58 19.64
N VAL A 113 6.17 1.58 19.41
CA VAL A 113 6.08 0.85 18.15
C VAL A 113 4.70 1.14 17.57
N PRO A 114 4.61 1.84 16.43
CA PRO A 114 3.33 2.30 15.91
C PRO A 114 2.49 1.16 15.33
N ILE A 115 3.11 0.04 14.95
CA ILE A 115 2.40 -1.15 14.45
C ILE A 115 1.98 -1.99 15.67
N GLY A 116 0.66 -2.14 15.85
CA GLY A 116 0.08 -2.79 17.03
C GLY A 116 -0.89 -3.91 16.69
N PHE A 117 -2.13 -3.80 17.20
CA PHE A 117 -3.18 -4.79 16.99
C PHE A 117 -3.41 -5.09 15.50
N ALA A 118 -3.44 -6.36 15.15
CA ALA A 118 -3.64 -6.90 13.80
C ALA A 118 -2.76 -6.21 12.73
N GLY A 119 -1.60 -5.66 13.14
CA GLY A 119 -0.64 -4.98 12.27
C GLY A 119 -1.10 -3.61 11.77
N GLY A 120 -2.12 -3.02 12.38
CA GLY A 120 -2.57 -1.67 12.07
C GLY A 120 -1.73 -0.59 12.77
N LEU A 121 -1.86 0.65 12.31
CA LEU A 121 -1.22 1.81 12.93
C LEU A 121 -1.97 2.15 14.23
N HIS A 122 -1.40 1.76 15.36
CA HIS A 122 -2.03 1.83 16.67
C HIS A 122 -1.74 3.17 17.36
N ASP A 123 -2.74 4.02 17.43
CA ASP A 123 -2.71 5.27 18.17
C ASP A 123 -3.03 5.03 19.65
N ARG A 124 -1.98 4.96 20.47
CA ARG A 124 -2.11 4.64 21.89
C ARG A 124 -2.66 5.77 22.75
N ASP A 125 -2.63 7.00 22.24
CA ASP A 125 -3.13 8.17 22.98
C ASP A 125 -4.65 8.28 22.86
N LEU A 126 -5.22 7.76 21.78
CA LEU A 126 -6.66 7.79 21.52
C LEU A 126 -7.33 6.40 21.44
N TRP A 127 -6.56 5.31 21.59
CA TRP A 127 -7.04 3.93 21.56
C TRP A 127 -7.66 3.50 20.23
N PHE A 128 -7.26 4.16 19.15
CA PHE A 128 -7.65 3.80 17.80
C PHE A 128 -6.56 3.04 17.06
N VAL A 129 -6.97 2.13 16.21
CA VAL A 129 -6.09 1.47 15.24
C VAL A 129 -6.51 1.88 13.84
N ARG A 130 -5.60 2.46 13.08
CA ARG A 130 -5.88 2.77 11.68
C ARG A 130 -5.53 1.59 10.80
N PHE A 131 -6.52 1.13 10.04
CA PHE A 131 -6.38 0.15 8.97
C PHE A 131 -6.76 0.82 7.66
N GLY A 132 -5.77 1.16 6.83
CA GLY A 132 -6.01 1.79 5.54
C GLY A 132 -7.05 2.92 5.59
N TRP A 133 -8.25 2.64 5.14
CA TRP A 133 -9.32 3.63 4.97
C TRP A 133 -10.06 4.01 6.26
N ARG A 134 -10.05 3.17 7.30
CA ARG A 134 -10.86 3.39 8.49
C ARG A 134 -10.03 3.40 9.78
N ASN A 135 -10.55 4.09 10.80
CA ASN A 135 -10.10 3.92 12.17
C ASN A 135 -11.01 2.90 12.87
N TYR A 136 -10.39 2.04 13.64
CA TYR A 136 -11.02 1.04 14.47
C TYR A 136 -10.89 1.44 15.93
N ASP A 137 -11.97 1.45 16.67
CA ASP A 137 -12.02 1.75 18.09
C ASP A 137 -11.88 0.44 18.88
N THR A 138 -10.76 0.28 19.57
CA THR A 138 -10.47 -0.94 20.33
C THR A 138 -11.32 -1.05 21.61
N PHE A 139 -11.90 0.05 22.08
CA PHE A 139 -12.78 0.05 23.26
C PHE A 139 -14.18 -0.49 22.93
N THR A 140 -14.71 -0.11 21.78
CA THR A 140 -16.03 -0.59 21.36
C THR A 140 -15.98 -1.83 20.49
N GLY A 141 -14.81 -2.21 19.99
CA GLY A 141 -14.64 -3.33 19.05
C GLY A 141 -15.22 -3.04 17.66
N ARG A 142 -15.34 -1.76 17.25
CA ARG A 142 -16.08 -1.36 16.06
C ARG A 142 -15.30 -0.33 15.23
N TRP A 143 -15.64 -0.27 13.95
CA TRP A 143 -15.20 0.80 13.10
C TRP A 143 -15.83 2.15 13.50
N THR A 144 -15.06 3.24 13.38
CA THR A 144 -15.54 4.60 13.65
C THR A 144 -16.34 5.20 12.49
N ALA A 145 -16.35 4.53 11.35
CA ALA A 145 -17.08 4.93 10.15
C ALA A 145 -17.65 3.69 9.43
N PRO A 146 -18.76 3.83 8.69
CA PRO A 146 -19.36 2.71 7.97
C PRO A 146 -18.44 2.21 6.86
N ALA A 147 -18.63 0.96 6.44
CA ALA A 147 -17.88 0.35 5.37
C ALA A 147 -18.00 1.15 4.06
N PRO A 148 -16.89 1.67 3.47
CA PRO A 148 -16.95 2.48 2.24
C PRO A 148 -17.51 1.72 1.04
N ILE A 149 -17.39 0.38 1.07
CA ILE A 149 -17.89 -0.50 0.00
C ILE A 149 -19.24 -1.14 0.32
N GLY A 150 -19.84 -0.79 1.47
CA GLY A 150 -21.14 -1.32 1.92
C GLY A 150 -21.15 -2.85 2.01
N ASP A 151 -22.25 -3.48 1.58
CA ASP A 151 -22.45 -4.94 1.64
C ASP A 151 -21.39 -5.75 0.89
N ARG A 152 -20.63 -5.12 -0.02
CA ARG A 152 -19.52 -5.78 -0.73
C ARG A 152 -18.35 -6.14 0.18
N GLY A 153 -18.31 -5.57 1.40
CA GLY A 153 -17.34 -5.94 2.43
C GLY A 153 -17.59 -7.32 3.04
N GLY A 154 -18.76 -7.91 2.78
CA GLY A 154 -19.14 -9.23 3.26
C GLY A 154 -19.63 -9.26 4.72
N ASP A 155 -19.71 -8.10 5.38
CA ASP A 155 -20.29 -7.94 6.71
C ASP A 155 -21.58 -7.12 6.59
N PRO A 156 -22.75 -7.64 7.01
CA PRO A 156 -23.99 -6.89 7.01
C PRO A 156 -23.99 -5.74 8.04
N ASP A 157 -23.15 -5.81 9.07
CA ASP A 157 -22.87 -4.70 9.95
C ASP A 157 -21.68 -3.86 9.41
N TRP A 158 -21.99 -2.73 8.80
CA TRP A 158 -21.00 -1.84 8.22
C TRP A 158 -19.98 -1.24 9.22
N TYR A 159 -20.28 -1.35 10.51
CA TYR A 159 -19.39 -0.97 11.62
C TYR A 159 -18.75 -2.18 12.31
N GLY A 160 -19.14 -3.41 11.95
CA GLY A 160 -18.59 -4.64 12.49
C GLY A 160 -17.15 -4.87 12.06
N TYR A 161 -16.36 -5.52 12.92
CA TYR A 161 -14.99 -5.92 12.62
C TYR A 161 -14.92 -7.44 12.50
N CYS A 162 -14.52 -7.90 11.32
CA CYS A 162 -14.25 -9.32 11.05
C CYS A 162 -15.41 -10.28 11.40
N LEU A 163 -16.67 -9.86 11.19
CA LEU A 163 -17.87 -10.66 11.53
C LEU A 163 -17.87 -11.10 13.02
N ASP A 164 -17.43 -10.23 13.92
CA ASP A 164 -17.24 -10.47 15.36
C ASP A 164 -16.27 -11.62 15.70
N ASP A 165 -15.37 -11.97 14.76
CA ASP A 165 -14.33 -12.98 14.93
C ASP A 165 -12.90 -12.38 14.75
N PRO A 166 -12.47 -11.46 15.65
CA PRO A 166 -11.21 -10.75 15.53
C PRO A 166 -9.98 -11.61 15.80
N VAL A 167 -10.16 -12.81 16.35
CA VAL A 167 -9.04 -13.76 16.62
C VAL A 167 -8.70 -14.63 15.41
N ASN A 168 -9.62 -14.75 14.45
CA ASN A 168 -9.43 -15.51 13.21
C ASN A 168 -9.55 -14.65 11.94
N GLY A 169 -9.86 -13.36 12.09
CA GLY A 169 -10.05 -12.43 10.99
C GLY A 169 -9.17 -11.20 11.09
N VAL A 170 -8.82 -10.64 9.95
CA VAL A 170 -8.12 -9.36 9.83
C VAL A 170 -8.71 -8.55 8.69
N ASP A 171 -8.71 -7.22 8.82
CA ASP A 171 -9.08 -6.29 7.75
C ASP A 171 -8.02 -5.17 7.63
N PRO A 172 -6.87 -5.44 7.01
CA PRO A 172 -5.76 -4.49 6.96
C PRO A 172 -6.04 -3.21 6.18
N LEU A 173 -7.04 -3.26 5.30
CA LEU A 173 -7.43 -2.10 4.50
C LEU A 173 -8.60 -1.31 5.12
N GLY A 174 -9.27 -1.89 6.12
CA GLY A 174 -10.49 -1.31 6.63
C GLY A 174 -11.63 -1.31 5.59
N LEU A 175 -11.72 -2.33 4.75
CA LEU A 175 -12.73 -2.47 3.70
C LEU A 175 -13.52 -3.77 3.81
N ALA A 176 -12.83 -4.88 4.02
CA ALA A 176 -13.41 -6.21 4.06
C ALA A 176 -12.55 -7.15 4.91
N SER A 177 -13.20 -7.91 5.79
CA SER A 177 -12.52 -8.90 6.61
C SER A 177 -12.07 -10.11 5.80
N LYS A 178 -10.94 -10.70 6.19
CA LYS A 178 -10.45 -11.97 5.69
C LYS A 178 -10.18 -12.91 6.84
N LYS A 179 -10.56 -14.19 6.71
CA LYS A 179 -10.13 -15.20 7.67
C LYS A 179 -8.62 -15.39 7.56
N TYR A 180 -7.96 -15.42 8.70
CA TYR A 180 -6.55 -15.74 8.76
C TYR A 180 -6.34 -17.23 8.44
N ALA A 181 -5.59 -17.52 7.39
CA ALA A 181 -5.24 -18.86 6.95
C ALA A 181 -3.70 -19.04 6.94
N GLY A 182 -3.06 -18.87 8.11
CA GLY A 182 -1.61 -19.03 8.27
C GLY A 182 -0.80 -17.83 7.73
N ALA A 183 0.51 -17.89 7.90
CA ALA A 183 1.46 -16.85 7.54
C ALA A 183 1.52 -16.53 6.02
N ASP A 184 0.91 -17.36 5.19
CA ASP A 184 0.87 -17.21 3.73
C ASP A 184 -0.37 -16.49 3.20
N SER A 185 -1.29 -16.06 4.07
CA SER A 185 -2.47 -15.31 3.63
C SER A 185 -2.12 -13.83 3.49
N GLU A 186 -1.64 -13.48 2.34
CA GLU A 186 -1.40 -12.12 1.88
C GLU A 186 -2.66 -11.25 2.02
N ALA A 187 -2.76 -10.53 3.12
CA ALA A 187 -3.83 -9.59 3.39
C ALA A 187 -3.51 -8.22 2.76
N GLY A 188 -3.65 -8.14 1.51
CA GLY A 188 -3.63 -6.89 0.75
C GLY A 188 -4.08 -7.20 -0.65
N LEU A 189 -5.06 -6.52 -1.21
CA LEU A 189 -5.52 -6.51 -2.62
C LEU A 189 -4.95 -7.61 -3.56
N PHE A 190 -4.92 -8.87 -3.13
CA PHE A 190 -4.44 -9.97 -3.94
C PHE A 190 -5.61 -10.69 -4.60
N PHE A 191 -6.13 -10.02 -5.63
CA PHE A 191 -6.73 -10.79 -6.71
C PHE A 191 -5.57 -11.15 -7.66
N LYS A 192 -5.59 -12.34 -8.17
CA LYS A 192 -4.67 -12.72 -9.23
C LYS A 192 -4.96 -11.84 -10.42
N ILE A 193 -3.98 -11.05 -10.83
CA ILE A 193 -4.14 -10.14 -11.96
C ILE A 193 -4.38 -10.98 -13.21
N GLY A 194 -5.55 -10.82 -13.82
CA GLY A 194 -5.90 -11.44 -15.10
C GLY A 194 -5.42 -10.62 -16.28
N GLY A 195 -5.25 -9.31 -16.08
CA GLY A 195 -4.76 -8.40 -17.10
C GLY A 195 -4.84 -6.94 -16.70
N LEU A 196 -4.30 -6.10 -17.57
CA LEU A 196 -4.38 -4.64 -17.49
C LEU A 196 -5.10 -4.13 -18.73
N GLN A 197 -5.94 -3.12 -18.58
CA GLN A 197 -6.63 -2.49 -19.72
C GLN A 197 -6.52 -0.98 -19.62
N TYR A 198 -5.89 -0.38 -20.61
CA TYR A 198 -5.74 1.06 -20.72
C TYR A 198 -6.73 1.61 -21.76
N ALA A 199 -7.46 2.65 -21.39
CA ALA A 199 -8.38 3.37 -22.26
C ALA A 199 -7.79 4.76 -22.59
N ASN A 200 -7.33 4.93 -23.85
CA ASN A 200 -6.74 6.18 -24.31
C ASN A 200 -7.69 7.38 -24.24
N ASP A 201 -8.99 7.15 -24.51
CA ASP A 201 -10.02 8.19 -24.51
C ASP A 201 -10.37 8.71 -23.12
N LYS A 202 -10.18 7.88 -22.11
CA LYS A 202 -10.49 8.18 -20.69
C LYS A 202 -9.27 8.50 -19.86
N GLU A 203 -8.07 8.22 -20.37
CA GLU A 203 -6.82 8.32 -19.64
C GLU A 203 -6.85 7.51 -18.33
N GLU A 204 -7.37 6.27 -18.42
CA GLU A 204 -7.56 5.37 -17.29
C GLU A 204 -6.93 4.01 -17.55
N LEU A 205 -6.30 3.45 -16.52
CA LEU A 205 -5.81 2.07 -16.48
C LEU A 205 -6.62 1.26 -15.50
N ASP A 206 -7.26 0.22 -15.98
CA ASP A 206 -7.98 -0.78 -15.19
C ASP A 206 -7.08 -1.99 -14.93
N VAL A 207 -7.02 -2.40 -13.67
CA VAL A 207 -6.43 -3.67 -13.24
C VAL A 207 -7.56 -4.69 -13.11
N LEU A 208 -7.49 -5.75 -13.90
CA LEU A 208 -8.53 -6.78 -13.97
C LEU A 208 -8.11 -8.03 -13.21
N ASP A 209 -9.06 -8.71 -12.57
CA ASP A 209 -8.85 -10.05 -12.06
C ASP A 209 -8.96 -11.13 -13.16
N GLN A 210 -8.87 -12.41 -12.77
CA GLN A 210 -8.97 -13.54 -13.71
C GLN A 210 -10.33 -13.67 -14.38
N ASP A 211 -11.38 -13.15 -13.75
CA ASP A 211 -12.75 -13.14 -14.27
C ASP A 211 -13.03 -11.90 -15.12
N GLY A 212 -12.02 -11.04 -15.34
CA GLY A 212 -12.11 -9.82 -16.14
C GLY A 212 -12.82 -8.65 -15.43
N GLN A 213 -13.03 -8.76 -14.12
CA GLN A 213 -13.64 -7.69 -13.33
C GLN A 213 -12.59 -6.64 -12.96
N THR A 214 -12.93 -5.36 -13.14
CA THR A 214 -12.06 -4.26 -12.71
C THR A 214 -11.96 -4.22 -11.18
N ARG A 215 -10.76 -4.40 -10.67
CA ARG A 215 -10.45 -4.35 -9.22
C ARG A 215 -9.83 -3.04 -8.80
N LYS A 216 -9.11 -2.40 -9.69
CA LYS A 216 -8.51 -1.09 -9.45
C LYS A 216 -8.55 -0.27 -10.73
N ARG A 217 -8.74 1.04 -10.58
CA ARG A 217 -8.68 2.03 -11.67
C ARG A 217 -7.76 3.17 -11.25
N SER A 218 -6.87 3.56 -12.14
CA SER A 218 -5.92 4.64 -11.91
C SER A 218 -5.95 5.62 -13.07
N LYS A 219 -5.83 6.91 -12.79
CA LYS A 219 -5.56 7.91 -13.84
C LYS A 219 -4.18 7.65 -14.42
N THR A 220 -4.12 7.67 -15.75
CA THR A 220 -2.93 7.21 -16.48
C THR A 220 -2.89 7.93 -17.81
N THR A 221 -1.76 8.44 -18.21
CA THR A 221 -1.63 9.17 -19.49
C THR A 221 -0.76 8.39 -20.48
N SER A 222 -0.95 8.64 -21.78
CA SER A 222 -0.06 8.11 -22.80
C SER A 222 0.07 9.14 -23.93
N GLY A 223 1.28 9.30 -24.44
CA GLY A 223 1.57 10.32 -25.45
C GLY A 223 1.65 11.72 -24.84
N LYS A 224 1.79 12.73 -25.70
CA LYS A 224 1.84 14.12 -25.27
C LYS A 224 0.42 14.65 -24.99
N PRO A 225 0.24 15.53 -24.00
CA PRO A 225 -1.05 16.08 -23.66
C PRO A 225 -1.78 16.65 -24.89
N GLY A 226 -3.05 16.25 -25.09
CA GLY A 226 -3.88 16.70 -26.21
C GLY A 226 -3.65 16.00 -27.54
N VAL A 227 -2.65 15.12 -27.66
CA VAL A 227 -2.41 14.34 -28.89
C VAL A 227 -3.18 13.02 -28.80
N LYS A 228 -4.13 12.82 -29.69
CA LYS A 228 -4.94 11.58 -29.77
C LYS A 228 -4.52 10.63 -30.88
N ASP A 229 -3.75 11.11 -31.84
CA ASP A 229 -3.30 10.31 -32.97
C ASP A 229 -2.15 9.40 -32.57
N HIS A 230 -2.46 8.12 -32.42
CA HIS A 230 -1.53 7.07 -32.01
C HIS A 230 -0.51 6.68 -33.11
N THR A 231 -0.66 7.19 -34.34
CA THR A 231 0.31 6.94 -35.43
C THR A 231 1.53 7.86 -35.34
N LEU A 232 1.40 8.99 -34.62
CA LEU A 232 2.45 10.00 -34.52
C LEU A 232 3.62 9.51 -33.67
N LYS A 233 4.77 9.31 -34.32
CA LYS A 233 6.03 8.91 -33.66
C LYS A 233 6.47 9.96 -32.64
N ASN A 234 6.86 9.54 -31.44
CA ASN A 234 7.35 10.38 -30.32
C ASN A 234 6.35 11.42 -29.78
N LYS A 235 5.07 11.32 -30.13
CA LYS A 235 4.03 12.26 -29.69
C LYS A 235 2.71 11.56 -29.34
N GLY A 236 2.29 10.60 -30.16
CA GLY A 236 1.03 9.92 -30.02
C GLY A 236 0.99 8.97 -28.81
N PRO A 237 -0.21 8.66 -28.30
CA PRO A 237 -0.38 7.65 -27.26
C PRO A 237 0.03 6.26 -27.76
N ILE A 238 0.05 5.28 -26.85
CA ILE A 238 0.30 3.88 -27.21
C ILE A 238 -0.71 3.42 -28.26
N PRO A 239 -0.30 2.75 -29.34
CA PRO A 239 -1.25 2.23 -30.32
C PRO A 239 -2.25 1.26 -29.69
N PRO A 240 -3.54 1.28 -30.09
CA PRO A 240 -4.49 0.26 -29.67
C PRO A 240 -4.03 -1.12 -30.05
N GLY A 241 -4.18 -2.08 -29.14
CA GLY A 241 -3.74 -3.43 -29.39
C GLY A 241 -3.51 -4.23 -28.11
N GLU A 242 -2.89 -5.39 -28.29
CA GLU A 242 -2.55 -6.29 -27.20
C GLU A 242 -1.04 -6.32 -26.99
N TYR A 243 -0.66 -6.27 -25.72
CA TYR A 243 0.73 -6.28 -25.27
C TYR A 243 0.89 -7.27 -24.12
N GLY A 244 2.10 -7.78 -23.95
CA GLY A 244 2.51 -8.56 -22.80
C GLY A 244 3.55 -7.83 -21.99
N LEU A 245 3.50 -7.99 -20.68
CA LEU A 245 4.56 -7.61 -19.77
C LEU A 245 4.95 -8.79 -18.89
N LEU A 246 6.23 -8.88 -18.58
CA LEU A 246 6.77 -9.94 -17.72
C LEU A 246 7.21 -9.32 -16.39
N PRO A 247 6.72 -9.81 -15.25
CA PRO A 247 7.13 -9.32 -13.92
C PRO A 247 8.64 -9.27 -13.71
N LYS A 248 9.36 -10.25 -14.23
CA LYS A 248 10.84 -10.31 -14.15
C LYS A 248 11.57 -9.18 -14.91
N ASP A 249 10.88 -8.50 -15.84
CA ASP A 249 11.44 -7.38 -16.62
C ASP A 249 11.15 -6.02 -15.94
N ILE A 250 10.49 -6.03 -14.77
CA ILE A 250 10.27 -4.83 -13.96
C ILE A 250 11.62 -4.31 -13.45
N THR A 251 11.83 -3.02 -13.60
CA THR A 251 13.05 -2.35 -13.16
C THR A 251 12.70 -1.25 -12.16
N LYS A 252 13.38 -1.21 -11.03
CA LYS A 252 13.30 -0.11 -10.06
C LYS A 252 14.25 0.99 -10.50
N ASN A 253 13.75 2.20 -10.66
CA ASN A 253 14.58 3.35 -11.01
C ASN A 253 15.29 3.85 -9.75
N LYS A 254 16.62 3.99 -9.80
CA LYS A 254 17.37 4.61 -8.70
C LYS A 254 17.09 6.11 -8.72
N TRP A 255 16.66 6.67 -7.63
CA TRP A 255 16.28 8.08 -7.46
C TRP A 255 17.39 9.12 -7.78
N HIS A 256 18.59 8.66 -8.13
CA HIS A 256 19.75 9.48 -8.49
C HIS A 256 19.94 9.70 -10.00
N GLN A 257 18.98 9.36 -10.86
CA GLN A 257 19.12 9.58 -12.30
C GLN A 257 18.11 10.58 -12.85
N PRO A 258 18.22 11.91 -12.50
CA PRO A 258 17.37 12.94 -13.10
C PRO A 258 17.72 13.27 -14.55
N LEU A 259 18.79 12.68 -15.13
CA LEU A 259 19.32 13.06 -16.44
C LEU A 259 18.62 12.40 -17.64
N PHE A 260 17.73 11.42 -17.44
CA PHE A 260 17.15 10.64 -18.56
C PHE A 260 15.60 10.55 -18.54
N GLY A 261 14.92 11.56 -18.02
CA GLY A 261 13.45 11.63 -18.03
C GLY A 261 12.81 11.18 -16.70
N ASP A 262 11.56 11.56 -16.53
CA ASP A 262 10.76 11.25 -15.35
C ASP A 262 10.06 9.90 -15.54
N TRP A 263 10.73 8.82 -15.08
CA TRP A 263 10.26 7.44 -15.21
C TRP A 263 9.59 6.89 -13.95
N GLY A 264 9.33 7.74 -12.94
CA GLY A 264 8.85 7.29 -11.63
C GLY A 264 9.79 6.33 -10.90
N ASP A 265 9.24 5.55 -9.98
CA ASP A 265 10.02 4.59 -9.20
C ASP A 265 10.19 3.24 -9.91
N TYR A 266 9.29 2.91 -10.84
CA TYR A 266 9.26 1.63 -11.55
C TYR A 266 8.99 1.82 -13.04
N LYS A 267 9.48 0.85 -13.83
CA LYS A 267 9.11 0.69 -15.24
C LYS A 267 9.17 -0.76 -15.68
N VAL A 268 8.33 -1.11 -16.66
CA VAL A 268 8.32 -2.42 -17.32
C VAL A 268 8.06 -2.26 -18.81
N PRO A 269 8.76 -2.98 -19.69
CA PRO A 269 8.50 -2.93 -21.13
C PRO A 269 7.15 -3.60 -21.47
N LEU A 270 6.43 -2.97 -22.39
CA LEU A 270 5.21 -3.50 -23.02
C LEU A 270 5.56 -4.03 -24.39
N LYS A 271 5.54 -5.35 -24.56
CA LYS A 271 5.86 -6.02 -25.83
C LYS A 271 4.57 -6.30 -26.59
N ALA A 272 4.44 -5.77 -27.80
CA ALA A 272 3.27 -6.04 -28.63
C ALA A 272 3.11 -7.53 -28.89
N THR A 273 1.89 -8.02 -28.81
CA THR A 273 1.50 -9.40 -29.06
C THR A 273 0.45 -9.46 -30.17
N GLY A 274 0.36 -10.59 -30.85
CA GLY A 274 -0.64 -10.79 -31.91
C GLY A 274 -0.40 -9.88 -33.12
N GLN A 275 -1.52 -9.30 -33.64
CA GLN A 275 -1.53 -8.44 -34.84
C GLN A 275 -1.60 -6.94 -34.45
N THR A 276 -0.94 -6.53 -33.36
CA THR A 276 -0.91 -5.12 -32.95
C THR A 276 -0.10 -4.30 -33.95
N GLU A 277 -0.73 -3.31 -34.57
CA GLU A 277 -0.09 -2.42 -35.52
C GLU A 277 0.65 -1.30 -34.79
N LEU A 278 1.97 -1.29 -34.85
CA LEU A 278 2.82 -0.36 -34.12
C LEU A 278 3.16 0.92 -34.86
N HIS A 279 2.81 1.07 -36.14
CA HIS A 279 3.12 2.25 -36.97
C HIS A 279 4.60 2.65 -36.92
N GLU A 280 5.50 1.67 -37.09
CA GLU A 280 6.97 1.85 -36.99
C GLU A 280 7.46 2.41 -35.64
N ARG A 281 6.70 2.17 -34.57
CA ARG A 281 7.03 2.60 -33.19
C ARG A 281 7.44 1.41 -32.36
N SER A 282 8.31 1.63 -31.38
CA SER A 282 8.82 0.61 -30.46
C SER A 282 9.03 1.19 -29.06
N ASP A 283 9.52 0.36 -28.15
CA ASP A 283 9.99 0.77 -26.82
C ASP A 283 8.90 1.39 -25.95
N PHE A 284 7.73 0.77 -25.94
CA PHE A 284 6.65 1.16 -25.05
C PHE A 284 6.90 0.59 -23.65
N PHE A 285 6.65 1.41 -22.64
CA PHE A 285 6.76 1.05 -21.23
C PHE A 285 5.49 1.43 -20.46
N LEU A 286 5.19 0.64 -19.43
CA LEU A 286 4.36 1.07 -18.32
C LEU A 286 5.32 1.58 -17.24
N HIS A 287 5.11 2.79 -16.73
CA HIS A 287 5.99 3.43 -15.76
C HIS A 287 5.26 4.46 -14.90
N GLY A 288 5.91 4.95 -13.85
CA GLY A 288 5.48 6.12 -13.10
C GLY A 288 6.10 7.41 -13.62
N GLY A 289 5.75 8.53 -13.00
CA GLY A 289 6.31 9.85 -13.32
C GLY A 289 5.63 10.95 -12.54
N LYS A 290 6.24 12.15 -12.53
CA LYS A 290 5.65 13.35 -11.92
C LYS A 290 5.12 14.32 -12.95
N VAL A 291 5.59 14.23 -14.19
CA VAL A 291 5.24 15.14 -15.28
C VAL A 291 4.41 14.40 -16.31
N PRO A 292 3.14 14.73 -16.50
CA PRO A 292 2.31 14.11 -17.52
C PRO A 292 2.88 14.28 -18.93
N GLY A 293 2.85 13.22 -19.70
CA GLY A 293 3.23 13.26 -21.10
C GLY A 293 4.46 12.43 -21.44
N THR A 294 4.26 11.46 -22.30
CA THR A 294 5.27 10.51 -22.74
C THR A 294 5.47 10.55 -24.27
N GLN A 295 6.42 9.77 -24.77
CA GLN A 295 6.59 9.55 -26.21
C GLN A 295 5.78 8.34 -26.69
N GLY A 296 4.74 7.96 -25.95
CA GLY A 296 3.88 6.82 -26.23
C GLY A 296 3.88 5.74 -25.13
N CYS A 297 4.72 5.88 -24.12
CA CYS A 297 4.63 5.04 -22.92
C CYS A 297 3.34 5.33 -22.12
N VAL A 298 2.98 4.41 -21.27
CA VAL A 298 1.82 4.54 -20.37
C VAL A 298 2.34 4.98 -19.01
N ASP A 299 2.03 6.23 -18.64
CA ASP A 299 2.49 6.87 -17.41
C ASP A 299 1.38 6.87 -16.36
N MET A 300 1.66 6.25 -15.23
CA MET A 300 0.74 6.08 -14.11
C MET A 300 0.86 7.16 -13.02
N GLY A 301 1.73 8.14 -13.22
CA GLY A 301 2.04 9.08 -12.14
C GLY A 301 2.61 8.36 -10.92
N SER A 302 2.12 8.69 -9.72
CA SER A 302 2.49 8.01 -8.47
C SER A 302 1.86 6.62 -8.29
N GLY A 303 0.95 6.21 -9.18
CA GLY A 303 0.28 4.91 -9.12
C GLY A 303 1.20 3.71 -9.38
N ASP A 304 2.42 3.95 -9.87
CA ASP A 304 3.45 2.93 -10.06
C ASP A 304 3.84 2.26 -8.72
N ARG A 305 3.94 3.03 -7.64
CA ARG A 305 4.28 2.53 -6.29
C ARG A 305 3.30 1.50 -5.75
N GLU A 306 2.05 1.58 -6.19
CA GLU A 306 1.01 0.66 -5.74
C GLU A 306 0.84 -0.54 -6.69
N LEU A 307 0.96 -0.32 -8.01
CA LEU A 307 0.72 -1.37 -8.98
C LEU A 307 1.93 -2.29 -9.16
N PHE A 308 3.14 -1.75 -9.28
CA PHE A 308 4.30 -2.57 -9.60
C PHE A 308 4.64 -3.64 -8.56
N PRO A 309 4.53 -3.41 -7.23
CA PRO A 309 4.68 -4.47 -6.25
C PRO A 309 3.66 -5.62 -6.41
N LEU A 310 2.46 -5.33 -6.95
CA LEU A 310 1.46 -6.35 -7.26
C LEU A 310 1.82 -7.13 -8.53
N LEU A 311 2.37 -6.44 -9.54
CA LEU A 311 2.84 -7.09 -10.78
C LEU A 311 4.05 -7.99 -10.52
N GLU A 312 5.00 -7.57 -9.69
CA GLU A 312 6.21 -8.34 -9.33
C GLU A 312 5.85 -9.72 -8.74
N LYS A 313 4.73 -9.81 -8.02
CA LYS A 313 4.26 -11.03 -7.38
C LYS A 313 3.56 -12.02 -8.34
N GLN A 314 3.20 -11.58 -9.54
CA GLN A 314 2.54 -12.45 -10.52
C GLN A 314 3.54 -13.41 -11.16
N LYS A 315 3.08 -14.63 -11.45
CA LYS A 315 3.86 -15.62 -12.20
C LYS A 315 3.41 -15.65 -13.66
N GLY A 316 4.36 -15.52 -14.57
CA GLY A 316 4.10 -15.56 -16.01
C GLY A 316 3.82 -14.19 -16.62
N GLU A 317 3.43 -14.20 -17.89
CA GLU A 317 3.13 -13.00 -18.66
C GLU A 317 1.76 -12.44 -18.27
N ILE A 318 1.71 -11.12 -18.07
CA ILE A 318 0.48 -10.38 -17.80
C ILE A 318 0.03 -9.71 -19.10
N ARG A 319 -1.22 -9.91 -19.49
CA ARG A 319 -1.81 -9.25 -20.66
C ARG A 319 -2.07 -7.79 -20.37
N PHE A 320 -1.69 -6.95 -21.32
CA PHE A 320 -2.01 -5.52 -21.31
C PHE A 320 -2.76 -5.18 -22.60
N LYS A 321 -3.91 -4.56 -22.50
CA LYS A 321 -4.73 -4.15 -23.64
C LYS A 321 -4.87 -2.64 -23.68
N ALA A 322 -4.40 -2.00 -24.74
CA ALA A 322 -4.68 -0.61 -25.07
C ALA A 322 -5.92 -0.51 -25.97
N LYS A 323 -6.86 0.41 -25.63
CA LYS A 323 -8.08 0.68 -26.41
C LYS A 323 -8.13 2.12 -26.89
#